data_973c7b7c25b8032f4eb9adebf5a4bca8
#
_entry.id   973c7b7c25b8032f4eb9adebf5a4bca8
#
_cell.length_a   1.000
_cell.length_b   1.000
_cell.length_c   1.000
_cell.angle_alpha   90.00
_cell.angle_beta   90.00
_cell.angle_gamma   90.00
#
_symmetry.space_group_name_H-M   'P 1'
#
loop_
_entity.id
_entity.type
_entity.pdbx_description
1 polymer ?
#
loop_
_entity_poly.entity_id
_entity_poly.type
_entity_poly.pdbx_seq_one_letter_code
_entity_poly.pdbx_strand_id
1 'polypeptide(L)'
;VYAVSKNWGTTGFAVNTNHTGGTTPATWKEFFDLTQTSFTGRTMVHDYQLTTIGAALKYFGYSFNSIDPAELAKAEELLLATKPHLFAISSDYQPSMRSGDAWMTICWTGDGKQLNRDMPEIVYVLGQEGGELWSDFYAIPRGAPHRDAAYALINFLLTPEVNAKEALFHGYPVADARVDALLPPEVLNDPILYPAAELLNALEFGAAATLTD
;
A
#
# COMPACT_ATOMS: atom_id res chain seq x y z
N VAL A 1 3.96 26.01 -7.43
CA VAL A 1 3.53 24.62 -7.26
C VAL A 1 4.22 23.79 -8.33
N TYR A 2 4.93 22.71 -7.94
CA TYR A 2 5.67 21.88 -8.88
C TYR A 2 4.96 20.56 -9.19
N ALA A 3 4.00 20.18 -8.37
CA ALA A 3 3.18 18.99 -8.51
C ALA A 3 1.79 19.21 -7.89
N VAL A 4 0.81 18.44 -8.29
CA VAL A 4 -0.53 18.42 -7.72
C VAL A 4 -0.92 16.98 -7.40
N SER A 5 -1.55 16.74 -6.25
CA SER A 5 -1.96 15.39 -5.85
C SER A 5 -2.95 14.81 -6.87
N LYS A 6 -2.73 13.55 -7.18
CA LYS A 6 -3.60 12.73 -8.02
C LYS A 6 -4.54 11.91 -7.13
N ASN A 7 -3.97 11.02 -6.35
CA ASN A 7 -4.64 10.11 -5.45
C ASN A 7 -3.74 9.83 -4.25
N TRP A 8 -4.28 9.14 -3.26
CA TRP A 8 -3.54 8.69 -2.10
C TRP A 8 -3.92 7.24 -1.74
N GLY A 9 -3.16 6.63 -0.90
CA GLY A 9 -3.44 5.30 -0.40
C GLY A 9 -2.53 4.91 0.75
N THR A 10 -2.71 3.69 1.19
CA THR A 10 -1.93 3.08 2.27
C THR A 10 -1.23 1.84 1.76
N THR A 11 -0.12 1.48 2.41
CA THR A 11 0.53 0.19 2.22
C THR A 11 0.28 -0.67 3.45
N GLY A 12 -0.37 -1.79 3.23
CA GLY A 12 -0.62 -2.84 4.20
C GLY A 12 -0.24 -4.19 3.61
N PHE A 13 -1.03 -5.22 3.89
CA PHE A 13 -0.86 -6.52 3.27
C PHE A 13 -2.20 -7.14 2.89
N ALA A 14 -2.20 -7.98 1.87
CA ALA A 14 -3.36 -8.79 1.49
C ALA A 14 -3.13 -10.24 1.90
N VAL A 15 -4.16 -10.91 2.40
CA VAL A 15 -4.09 -12.30 2.84
C VAL A 15 -5.32 -13.07 2.40
N ASN A 16 -5.13 -14.28 1.89
CA ASN A 16 -6.21 -15.22 1.59
C ASN A 16 -6.63 -15.95 2.87
N THR A 17 -7.81 -15.62 3.38
CA THR A 17 -8.34 -16.11 4.66
C THR A 17 -8.65 -17.61 4.65
N ASN A 18 -8.77 -18.24 3.49
CA ASN A 18 -8.92 -19.70 3.39
C ASN A 18 -7.71 -20.46 3.97
N HIS A 19 -6.55 -19.79 4.10
CA HIS A 19 -5.31 -20.40 4.59
C HIS A 19 -4.95 -19.99 6.02
N THR A 20 -5.72 -19.11 6.66
CA THR A 20 -5.39 -18.55 7.98
C THR A 20 -5.95 -19.35 9.15
N GLY A 21 -6.67 -20.46 8.89
CA GLY A 21 -7.31 -21.23 9.95
C GLY A 21 -8.46 -20.51 10.66
N GLY A 22 -9.04 -19.48 10.01
CA GLY A 22 -10.19 -18.73 10.52
C GLY A 22 -9.84 -17.46 11.31
N THR A 23 -8.55 -17.13 11.46
CA THR A 23 -8.10 -15.88 12.11
C THR A 23 -7.32 -15.03 11.11
N THR A 24 -7.84 -13.85 10.78
CA THR A 24 -7.14 -12.90 9.90
C THR A 24 -6.01 -12.22 10.70
N PRO A 25 -4.75 -12.27 10.23
CA PRO A 25 -3.66 -11.51 10.86
C PRO A 25 -3.97 -10.01 10.81
N ALA A 26 -3.61 -9.28 11.87
CA ALA A 26 -3.92 -7.87 12.03
C ALA A 26 -2.67 -6.98 12.19
N THR A 27 -1.49 -7.59 12.26
CA THR A 27 -0.23 -6.92 12.62
C THR A 27 0.88 -7.28 11.65
N TRP A 28 1.87 -6.40 11.52
CA TRP A 28 3.10 -6.72 10.78
C TRP A 28 3.87 -7.85 11.44
N LYS A 29 3.74 -7.96 12.78
CA LYS A 29 4.33 -9.09 13.49
C LYS A 29 3.76 -10.42 13.01
N GLU A 30 2.45 -10.54 12.94
CA GLU A 30 1.78 -11.75 12.42
C GLU A 30 2.11 -12.01 10.95
N PHE A 31 2.25 -10.96 10.12
CA PHE A 31 2.69 -11.10 8.73
C PHE A 31 4.03 -11.82 8.62
N PHE A 32 5.06 -11.36 9.34
CA PHE A 32 6.39 -11.96 9.28
C PHE A 32 6.45 -13.34 9.98
N ASP A 33 5.77 -13.50 11.12
CA ASP A 33 5.72 -14.77 11.85
C ASP A 33 5.04 -15.89 11.01
N LEU A 34 3.91 -15.57 10.33
CA LEU A 34 3.25 -16.50 9.42
C LEU A 34 4.13 -16.83 8.21
N THR A 35 4.82 -15.86 7.65
CA THR A 35 5.73 -16.07 6.51
C THR A 35 6.82 -17.08 6.87
N GLN A 36 7.40 -16.99 8.07
CA GLN A 36 8.48 -17.87 8.51
C GLN A 36 7.98 -19.24 8.99
N THR A 37 6.66 -19.43 9.08
CA THR A 37 6.06 -20.66 9.59
C THR A 37 5.09 -21.29 8.58
N SER A 38 3.79 -21.09 8.78
CA SER A 38 2.73 -21.77 8.03
C SER A 38 2.59 -21.28 6.58
N PHE A 39 3.09 -20.07 6.26
CA PHE A 39 3.04 -19.49 4.91
C PHE A 39 4.39 -19.54 4.18
N THR A 40 5.32 -20.39 4.62
CA THR A 40 6.61 -20.59 3.96
C THR A 40 6.42 -20.94 2.48
N GLY A 41 7.08 -20.17 1.59
CA GLY A 41 6.96 -20.31 0.15
C GLY A 41 5.63 -19.81 -0.44
N ARG A 42 4.84 -19.05 0.34
CA ARG A 42 3.52 -18.53 -0.04
C ARG A 42 3.34 -17.04 0.20
N THR A 43 4.37 -16.34 0.67
CA THR A 43 4.33 -14.90 0.93
C THR A 43 5.20 -14.14 -0.05
N MET A 44 4.71 -13.00 -0.52
CA MET A 44 5.47 -12.04 -1.32
C MET A 44 5.72 -10.76 -0.53
N VAL A 45 6.85 -10.12 -0.80
CA VAL A 45 7.16 -8.77 -0.35
C VAL A 45 7.50 -7.90 -1.55
N HIS A 46 7.33 -6.58 -1.42
CA HIS A 46 7.68 -5.67 -2.50
C HIS A 46 9.19 -5.67 -2.77
N ASP A 47 9.56 -5.46 -4.03
CA ASP A 47 10.91 -5.10 -4.47
C ASP A 47 11.20 -3.61 -4.28
N TYR A 48 10.25 -2.86 -3.74
CA TYR A 48 10.37 -1.48 -3.33
C TYR A 48 10.88 -1.40 -1.88
N GLN A 49 12.12 -0.96 -1.70
CA GLN A 49 12.83 -1.00 -0.41
C GLN A 49 12.08 -0.29 0.72
N LEU A 50 11.49 0.89 0.47
CA LEU A 50 10.82 1.68 1.50
C LEU A 50 9.69 0.88 2.17
N THR A 51 8.82 0.23 1.40
CA THR A 51 7.68 -0.52 1.95
C THR A 51 8.12 -1.76 2.70
N THR A 52 9.09 -2.51 2.18
CA THR A 52 9.53 -3.77 2.78
C THR A 52 10.35 -3.55 4.04
N ILE A 53 11.28 -2.57 4.04
CA ILE A 53 12.07 -2.21 5.22
C ILE A 53 11.16 -1.53 6.27
N GLY A 54 10.27 -0.63 5.83
CA GLY A 54 9.32 0.03 6.72
C GLY A 54 8.37 -0.95 7.43
N ALA A 55 7.89 -1.97 6.72
CA ALA A 55 7.10 -3.06 7.32
C ALA A 55 7.90 -3.84 8.38
N ALA A 56 9.17 -4.13 8.11
CA ALA A 56 10.06 -4.78 9.08
C ALA A 56 10.35 -3.90 10.30
N LEU A 57 10.47 -2.58 10.12
CA LEU A 57 10.61 -1.64 11.24
C LEU A 57 9.33 -1.62 12.09
N LYS A 58 8.14 -1.65 11.46
CA LYS A 58 6.85 -1.72 12.17
C LYS A 58 6.68 -3.01 12.97
N TYR A 59 7.22 -4.13 12.53
CA TYR A 59 7.28 -5.38 13.31
C TYR A 59 7.84 -5.15 14.72
N PHE A 60 8.84 -4.28 14.87
CA PHE A 60 9.47 -3.94 16.14
C PHE A 60 8.83 -2.72 16.83
N GLY A 61 7.79 -2.11 16.24
CA GLY A 61 7.16 -0.89 16.75
C GLY A 61 7.97 0.38 16.51
N TYR A 62 8.94 0.36 15.60
CA TYR A 62 9.73 1.53 15.22
C TYR A 62 8.98 2.43 14.22
N SER A 63 9.50 3.64 13.99
CA SER A 63 9.02 4.48 12.90
C SER A 63 9.22 3.78 11.56
N PHE A 64 8.24 3.88 10.67
CA PHE A 64 8.35 3.42 9.28
C PHE A 64 9.53 4.06 8.55
N ASN A 65 9.91 5.26 8.98
CA ASN A 65 10.99 6.08 8.42
C ASN A 65 12.26 6.08 9.28
N SER A 66 12.46 5.12 10.16
CA SER A 66 13.67 5.11 10.99
C SER A 66 14.94 5.03 10.15
N ILE A 67 15.91 5.87 10.51
CA ILE A 67 17.29 5.86 9.98
C ILE A 67 18.29 5.51 11.09
N ASP A 68 17.82 5.07 12.26
CA ASP A 68 18.70 4.61 13.35
C ASP A 68 19.39 3.31 12.95
N PRO A 69 20.75 3.26 12.98
CA PRO A 69 21.48 2.08 12.54
C PRO A 69 21.16 0.81 13.34
N ALA A 70 20.83 0.92 14.63
CA ALA A 70 20.52 -0.24 15.45
C ALA A 70 19.10 -0.78 15.16
N GLU A 71 18.15 0.09 14.81
CA GLU A 71 16.80 -0.30 14.38
C GLU A 71 16.84 -0.91 12.98
N LEU A 72 17.60 -0.31 12.06
CA LEU A 72 17.82 -0.85 10.71
C LEU A 72 18.50 -2.22 10.75
N ALA A 73 19.50 -2.43 11.62
CA ALA A 73 20.14 -3.73 11.78
C ALA A 73 19.16 -4.83 12.22
N LYS A 74 18.20 -4.51 13.10
CA LYS A 74 17.14 -5.46 13.49
C LYS A 74 16.16 -5.76 12.34
N ALA A 75 15.81 -4.74 11.58
CA ALA A 75 14.96 -4.91 10.40
C ALA A 75 15.67 -5.78 9.34
N GLU A 76 16.95 -5.57 9.11
CA GLU A 76 17.79 -6.40 8.23
C GLU A 76 17.83 -7.85 8.70
N GLU A 77 18.09 -8.10 9.99
CA GLU A 77 18.11 -9.46 10.57
C GLU A 77 16.76 -10.17 10.32
N LEU A 78 15.64 -9.50 10.58
CA LEU A 78 14.29 -10.02 10.32
C LEU A 78 14.09 -10.35 8.83
N LEU A 79 14.48 -9.45 7.93
CA LEU A 79 14.31 -9.64 6.49
C LEU A 79 15.21 -10.76 5.96
N LEU A 80 16.44 -10.88 6.45
CA LEU A 80 17.35 -11.98 6.10
C LEU A 80 16.81 -13.32 6.60
N ALA A 81 16.23 -13.38 7.79
CA ALA A 81 15.58 -14.58 8.32
C ALA A 81 14.30 -14.92 7.52
N THR A 82 13.57 -13.93 7.05
CA THR A 82 12.33 -14.12 6.27
C THR A 82 12.60 -14.53 4.83
N LYS A 83 13.69 -14.07 4.22
CA LYS A 83 14.02 -14.27 2.81
C LYS A 83 13.91 -15.71 2.30
N PRO A 84 14.44 -16.76 3.00
CA PRO A 84 14.32 -18.15 2.53
C PRO A 84 12.89 -18.70 2.56
N HIS A 85 11.96 -17.99 3.21
CA HIS A 85 10.57 -18.37 3.37
C HIS A 85 9.64 -17.65 2.35
N LEU A 86 10.17 -16.73 1.54
CA LEU A 86 9.38 -16.01 0.57
C LEU A 86 9.11 -16.84 -0.69
N PHE A 87 7.93 -16.65 -1.28
CA PHE A 87 7.62 -17.09 -2.64
C PHE A 87 8.37 -16.24 -3.67
N ALA A 88 8.29 -14.90 -3.51
CA ALA A 88 8.99 -13.96 -4.39
C ALA A 88 9.16 -12.58 -3.71
N ILE A 89 10.09 -11.80 -4.27
CA ILE A 89 10.26 -10.36 -3.99
C ILE A 89 9.85 -9.64 -5.26
N SER A 90 8.65 -9.06 -5.29
CA SER A 90 8.11 -8.38 -6.47
C SER A 90 6.89 -7.54 -6.10
N SER A 91 6.72 -6.39 -6.75
CA SER A 91 5.50 -5.57 -6.67
C SER A 91 4.42 -6.04 -7.67
N ASP A 92 4.72 -7.00 -8.54
CA ASP A 92 3.74 -7.65 -9.43
C ASP A 92 3.18 -8.92 -8.76
N TYR A 93 2.40 -8.74 -7.71
CA TYR A 93 1.86 -9.82 -6.87
C TYR A 93 0.44 -10.25 -7.24
N GLN A 94 -0.33 -9.44 -7.97
CA GLN A 94 -1.73 -9.74 -8.26
C GLN A 94 -1.92 -11.08 -9.01
N PRO A 95 -1.10 -11.43 -10.04
CA PRO A 95 -1.23 -12.73 -10.70
C PRO A 95 -1.05 -13.90 -9.75
N SER A 96 -0.04 -13.85 -8.87
CA SER A 96 0.26 -14.93 -7.91
C SER A 96 -0.80 -15.06 -6.82
N MET A 97 -1.39 -13.94 -6.37
CA MET A 97 -2.51 -13.98 -5.43
C MET A 97 -3.77 -14.58 -6.08
N ARG A 98 -4.03 -14.25 -7.35
CA ARG A 98 -5.19 -14.75 -8.11
C ARG A 98 -5.06 -16.22 -8.48
N SER A 99 -3.87 -16.71 -8.78
CA SER A 99 -3.62 -18.13 -9.06
C SER A 99 -3.59 -19.00 -7.79
N GLY A 100 -3.44 -18.38 -6.59
CA GLY A 100 -3.26 -19.11 -5.33
C GLY A 100 -1.83 -19.61 -5.09
N ASP A 101 -0.85 -19.19 -5.91
CA ASP A 101 0.56 -19.47 -5.69
C ASP A 101 1.10 -18.70 -4.48
N ALA A 102 0.66 -17.45 -4.31
CA ALA A 102 0.86 -16.67 -3.09
C ALA A 102 -0.44 -16.59 -2.29
N TRP A 103 -0.32 -16.66 -0.96
CA TRP A 103 -1.43 -16.56 -0.01
C TRP A 103 -1.43 -15.24 0.76
N MET A 104 -0.29 -14.58 0.80
CA MET A 104 -0.12 -13.29 1.47
C MET A 104 0.92 -12.44 0.74
N THR A 105 0.73 -11.13 0.75
CA THR A 105 1.66 -10.20 0.12
C THR A 105 1.58 -8.82 0.76
N ILE A 106 2.70 -8.07 0.82
CA ILE A 106 2.62 -6.62 1.00
C ILE A 106 1.80 -6.08 -0.17
N CYS A 107 0.89 -5.14 0.09
CA CYS A 107 -0.13 -4.75 -0.87
C CYS A 107 -0.49 -3.28 -0.73
N TRP A 108 -0.73 -2.61 -1.86
CA TRP A 108 -1.33 -1.27 -1.89
C TRP A 108 -2.86 -1.35 -1.81
N THR A 109 -3.45 -0.32 -1.22
CA THR A 109 -4.91 -0.21 -0.99
C THR A 109 -5.76 -0.59 -2.20
N GLY A 110 -5.52 0.06 -3.36
CA GLY A 110 -6.35 -0.16 -4.55
C GLY A 110 -6.25 -1.58 -5.09
N ASP A 111 -5.06 -2.17 -5.05
CA ASP A 111 -4.85 -3.56 -5.45
C ASP A 111 -5.54 -4.52 -4.47
N GLY A 112 -5.44 -4.23 -3.17
CA GLY A 112 -6.18 -4.97 -2.14
C GLY A 112 -7.68 -4.91 -2.36
N LYS A 113 -8.20 -3.74 -2.74
CA LYS A 113 -9.62 -3.57 -3.09
C LYS A 113 -10.01 -4.36 -4.33
N GLN A 114 -9.17 -4.35 -5.38
CA GLN A 114 -9.42 -5.12 -6.60
C GLN A 114 -9.40 -6.63 -6.32
N LEU A 115 -8.40 -7.10 -5.56
CA LEU A 115 -8.32 -8.51 -5.18
C LEU A 115 -9.54 -8.94 -4.37
N ASN A 116 -9.94 -8.16 -3.36
CA ASN A 116 -11.11 -8.47 -2.53
C ASN A 116 -12.42 -8.47 -3.33
N ARG A 117 -12.59 -7.54 -4.29
CA ARG A 117 -13.77 -7.50 -5.16
C ARG A 117 -13.91 -8.77 -5.99
N ASP A 118 -12.80 -9.26 -6.54
CA ASP A 118 -12.80 -10.40 -7.46
C ASP A 118 -12.70 -11.74 -6.70
N MET A 119 -12.10 -11.73 -5.51
CA MET A 119 -11.87 -12.87 -4.62
C MET A 119 -12.14 -12.45 -3.16
N PRO A 120 -13.39 -12.54 -2.68
CA PRO A 120 -13.78 -12.02 -1.36
C PRO A 120 -13.03 -12.64 -0.16
N GLU A 121 -12.43 -13.81 -0.35
CA GLU A 121 -11.54 -14.44 0.63
C GLU A 121 -10.18 -13.75 0.78
N ILE A 122 -9.78 -12.91 -0.16
CA ILE A 122 -8.59 -12.08 -0.04
C ILE A 122 -8.98 -10.78 0.62
N VAL A 123 -8.47 -10.54 1.82
CA VAL A 123 -8.73 -9.32 2.58
C VAL A 123 -7.47 -8.46 2.65
N TYR A 124 -7.66 -7.15 2.53
CA TYR A 124 -6.62 -6.17 2.78
C TYR A 124 -6.58 -5.83 4.27
N VAL A 125 -5.39 -5.78 4.83
CA VAL A 125 -5.13 -5.48 6.23
C VAL A 125 -4.16 -4.33 6.34
N LEU A 126 -4.54 -3.30 7.07
CA LEU A 126 -3.64 -2.25 7.49
C LEU A 126 -3.10 -2.64 8.87
N GLY A 127 -1.79 -2.84 8.99
CA GLY A 127 -1.17 -3.29 10.24
C GLY A 127 -1.49 -2.37 11.42
N GLN A 128 -1.83 -2.94 12.56
CA GLN A 128 -2.20 -2.16 13.76
C GLN A 128 -1.05 -1.29 14.29
N GLU A 129 0.20 -1.66 13.99
CA GLU A 129 1.40 -0.88 14.32
C GLU A 129 1.54 0.38 13.44
N GLY A 130 0.63 0.61 12.50
CA GLY A 130 0.70 1.62 11.47
C GLY A 130 1.33 1.10 10.18
N GLY A 131 1.84 2.00 9.35
CA GLY A 131 2.43 1.66 8.06
C GLY A 131 2.65 2.91 7.23
N GLU A 132 2.66 2.74 5.93
CA GLU A 132 2.85 3.84 4.98
C GLU A 132 1.52 4.47 4.57
N LEU A 133 1.50 5.80 4.59
CA LEU A 133 0.56 6.64 3.84
C LEU A 133 1.33 7.26 2.68
N TRP A 134 0.80 7.20 1.48
CA TRP A 134 1.45 7.76 0.30
C TRP A 134 0.47 8.58 -0.56
N SER A 135 1.02 9.40 -1.43
CA SER A 135 0.24 10.15 -2.42
C SER A 135 0.99 10.19 -3.74
N ASP A 136 0.27 9.94 -4.82
CA ASP A 136 0.76 10.16 -6.18
C ASP A 136 0.52 11.59 -6.62
N PHE A 137 1.35 12.06 -7.53
CA PHE A 137 1.32 13.42 -8.01
C PHE A 137 1.42 13.50 -9.53
N TYR A 138 0.65 14.38 -10.13
CA TYR A 138 0.94 14.86 -11.48
C TYR A 138 2.03 15.93 -11.42
N ALA A 139 3.07 15.78 -12.22
CA ALA A 139 4.13 16.75 -12.35
C ALA A 139 4.53 16.92 -13.82
N ILE A 140 4.90 18.16 -14.21
CA ILE A 140 5.37 18.47 -15.56
C ILE A 140 6.89 18.66 -15.49
N PRO A 141 7.69 17.82 -16.17
CA PRO A 141 9.16 17.98 -16.21
C PRO A 141 9.57 19.33 -16.78
N ARG A 142 10.71 19.86 -16.30
CA ARG A 142 11.23 21.18 -16.71
C ARG A 142 11.39 21.30 -18.23
N GLY A 143 11.79 20.25 -18.92
CA GLY A 143 12.03 20.21 -20.36
C GLY A 143 10.83 19.73 -21.20
N ALA A 144 9.63 19.65 -20.63
CA ALA A 144 8.45 19.18 -21.37
C ALA A 144 8.18 20.07 -22.59
N PRO A 145 8.10 19.50 -23.81
CA PRO A 145 7.96 20.28 -25.05
C PRO A 145 6.56 20.88 -25.22
N HIS A 146 5.53 20.27 -24.59
CA HIS A 146 4.12 20.65 -24.75
C HIS A 146 3.48 20.97 -23.39
N ARG A 147 4.04 21.94 -22.66
CA ARG A 147 3.62 22.29 -21.29
C ARG A 147 2.15 22.69 -21.19
N ASP A 148 1.64 23.48 -22.16
CA ASP A 148 0.27 23.95 -22.15
C ASP A 148 -0.72 22.79 -22.33
N ALA A 149 -0.41 21.82 -23.19
CA ALA A 149 -1.18 20.61 -23.34
C ALA A 149 -1.15 19.75 -22.06
N ALA A 150 0.01 19.65 -21.40
CA ALA A 150 0.13 18.96 -20.12
C ALA A 150 -0.71 19.62 -19.01
N TYR A 151 -0.70 20.95 -18.92
CA TYR A 151 -1.59 21.68 -18.00
C TYR A 151 -3.05 21.46 -18.33
N ALA A 152 -3.45 21.51 -19.61
CA ALA A 152 -4.80 21.25 -20.03
C ALA A 152 -5.27 19.85 -19.65
N LEU A 153 -4.41 18.83 -19.85
CA LEU A 153 -4.70 17.46 -19.47
C LEU A 153 -4.86 17.31 -17.95
N ILE A 154 -3.92 17.83 -17.17
CA ILE A 154 -3.98 17.74 -15.70
C ILE A 154 -5.25 18.47 -15.18
N ASN A 155 -5.55 19.66 -15.68
CA ASN A 155 -6.76 20.37 -15.30
C ASN A 155 -8.04 19.58 -15.65
N PHE A 156 -8.07 18.92 -16.79
CA PHE A 156 -9.19 18.04 -17.18
C PHE A 156 -9.34 16.86 -16.22
N LEU A 157 -8.24 16.16 -15.90
CA LEU A 157 -8.23 15.02 -14.98
C LEU A 157 -8.66 15.43 -13.55
N LEU A 158 -8.36 16.66 -13.14
CA LEU A 158 -8.73 17.21 -11.83
C LEU A 158 -10.14 17.85 -11.80
N THR A 159 -10.90 17.83 -12.89
CA THR A 159 -12.33 18.21 -12.79
C THR A 159 -13.05 17.15 -11.94
N PRO A 160 -13.93 17.55 -10.99
CA PRO A 160 -14.52 16.61 -10.04
C PRO A 160 -15.19 15.39 -10.68
N GLU A 161 -15.92 15.59 -11.78
CA GLU A 161 -16.62 14.52 -12.49
C GLU A 161 -15.67 13.51 -13.15
N VAL A 162 -14.51 13.96 -13.64
CA VAL A 162 -13.48 13.09 -14.24
C VAL A 162 -12.73 12.40 -13.13
N ASN A 163 -12.32 13.11 -12.10
CA ASN A 163 -11.58 12.59 -10.97
C ASN A 163 -12.39 11.54 -10.18
N ALA A 164 -13.71 11.71 -10.05
CA ALA A 164 -14.60 10.69 -9.49
C ALA A 164 -14.59 9.40 -10.32
N LYS A 165 -14.58 9.49 -11.65
CA LYS A 165 -14.48 8.32 -12.53
C LYS A 165 -13.14 7.62 -12.41
N GLU A 166 -12.03 8.36 -12.29
CA GLU A 166 -10.72 7.80 -12.04
C GLU A 166 -10.68 7.06 -10.70
N ALA A 167 -11.17 7.68 -9.61
CA ALA A 167 -11.24 7.05 -8.29
C ALA A 167 -12.00 5.71 -8.32
N LEU A 168 -13.15 5.67 -9.00
CA LEU A 168 -13.95 4.44 -9.15
C LEU A 168 -13.25 3.39 -10.03
N PHE A 169 -12.49 3.81 -11.04
CA PHE A 169 -11.81 2.91 -11.95
C PHE A 169 -10.61 2.21 -11.32
N HIS A 170 -9.70 2.98 -10.70
CA HIS A 170 -8.47 2.43 -10.14
C HIS A 170 -8.59 2.03 -8.66
N GLY A 171 -9.69 2.43 -7.96
CA GLY A 171 -9.93 2.03 -6.58
C GLY A 171 -9.05 2.73 -5.54
N TYR A 172 -8.59 3.96 -5.82
CA TYR A 172 -7.84 4.78 -4.87
C TYR A 172 -8.61 6.05 -4.50
N PRO A 173 -8.57 6.48 -3.23
CA PRO A 173 -9.09 7.78 -2.82
C PRO A 173 -8.37 8.94 -3.52
N VAL A 174 -9.08 10.04 -3.74
CA VAL A 174 -8.52 11.27 -4.27
C VAL A 174 -8.48 12.36 -3.20
N ALA A 175 -7.61 13.36 -3.37
CA ALA A 175 -7.41 14.40 -2.37
C ALA A 175 -8.37 15.61 -2.51
N ASP A 176 -9.31 15.55 -3.44
CA ASP A 176 -10.28 16.63 -3.70
C ASP A 176 -11.63 16.33 -3.04
N ALA A 177 -11.93 16.99 -1.92
CA ALA A 177 -13.19 16.83 -1.20
C ALA A 177 -14.46 17.14 -2.03
N ARG A 178 -14.34 17.83 -3.17
CA ARG A 178 -15.48 18.06 -4.08
C ARG A 178 -15.93 16.77 -4.76
N VAL A 179 -15.05 15.79 -4.83
CA VAL A 179 -15.32 14.47 -5.42
C VAL A 179 -16.20 13.62 -4.51
N ASP A 180 -16.14 13.81 -3.19
CA ASP A 180 -16.88 13.00 -2.22
C ASP A 180 -18.39 13.02 -2.51
N ALA A 181 -18.93 14.15 -2.92
CA ALA A 181 -20.35 14.28 -3.27
C ALA A 181 -20.75 13.51 -4.55
N LEU A 182 -19.78 13.07 -5.33
CA LEU A 182 -19.96 12.34 -6.60
C LEU A 182 -19.69 10.84 -6.46
N LEU A 183 -19.15 10.41 -5.32
CA LEU A 183 -18.87 9.00 -5.07
C LEU A 183 -20.08 8.30 -4.41
N PRO A 184 -20.30 7.01 -4.73
CA PRO A 184 -21.30 6.21 -4.06
C PRO A 184 -20.99 6.10 -2.55
N PRO A 185 -22.02 6.09 -1.67
CA PRO A 185 -21.83 5.97 -0.22
C PRO A 185 -21.05 4.72 0.21
N GLU A 186 -21.20 3.62 -0.52
CA GLU A 186 -20.45 2.37 -0.27
C GLU A 186 -18.95 2.51 -0.52
N VAL A 187 -18.53 3.43 -1.36
CA VAL A 187 -17.10 3.74 -1.60
C VAL A 187 -16.56 4.59 -0.46
N LEU A 188 -17.30 5.64 -0.05
CA LEU A 188 -16.88 6.54 1.04
C LEU A 188 -16.85 5.84 2.42
N ASN A 189 -17.68 4.82 2.59
CA ASN A 189 -17.76 4.03 3.83
C ASN A 189 -16.90 2.75 3.78
N ASP A 190 -16.12 2.56 2.72
CA ASP A 190 -15.23 1.41 2.61
C ASP A 190 -13.99 1.60 3.50
N PRO A 191 -13.80 0.79 4.57
CA PRO A 191 -12.69 0.96 5.50
C PRO A 191 -11.32 0.60 4.89
N ILE A 192 -11.28 -0.06 3.73
CA ILE A 192 -10.05 -0.28 2.97
C ILE A 192 -9.59 1.03 2.33
N LEU A 193 -10.52 1.78 1.73
CA LEU A 193 -10.23 3.03 1.02
C LEU A 193 -10.13 4.22 1.98
N TYR A 194 -11.03 4.28 2.95
CA TYR A 194 -11.14 5.35 3.94
C TYR A 194 -11.06 4.76 5.36
N PRO A 195 -9.84 4.38 5.82
CA PRO A 195 -9.65 3.85 7.16
C PRO A 195 -10.08 4.85 8.24
N ALA A 196 -10.42 4.32 9.43
CA ALA A 196 -10.74 5.15 10.59
C ALA A 196 -9.60 6.14 10.91
N ALA A 197 -9.97 7.32 11.44
CA ALA A 197 -9.02 8.41 11.69
C ALA A 197 -7.85 7.98 12.61
N GLU A 198 -8.12 7.12 13.58
CA GLU A 198 -7.11 6.58 14.50
C GLU A 198 -6.03 5.79 13.75
N LEU A 199 -6.42 4.97 12.77
CA LEU A 199 -5.49 4.22 11.92
C LEU A 199 -4.71 5.15 11.00
N LEU A 200 -5.40 6.11 10.37
CA LEU A 200 -4.72 7.10 9.50
C LEU A 200 -3.67 7.91 10.27
N ASN A 201 -3.94 8.28 11.52
CA ASN A 201 -3.01 9.02 12.37
C ASN A 201 -1.79 8.19 12.80
N ALA A 202 -1.86 6.87 12.73
CA ALA A 202 -0.74 5.98 13.01
C ALA A 202 0.16 5.73 11.80
N LEU A 203 -0.24 6.21 10.60
CA LEU A 203 0.53 6.06 9.36
C LEU A 203 1.55 7.18 9.21
N GLU A 204 2.58 6.90 8.45
CA GLU A 204 3.68 7.82 8.17
C GLU A 204 3.86 7.98 6.65
N PHE A 205 4.04 9.22 6.18
CA PHE A 205 4.50 9.43 4.81
C PHE A 205 5.96 8.99 4.68
N GLY A 206 6.27 8.29 3.59
CA GLY A 206 7.65 7.92 3.28
C GLY A 206 8.56 9.15 3.20
N ALA A 207 9.66 9.15 3.95
CA ALA A 207 10.61 10.26 4.00
C ALA A 207 11.74 10.06 3.00
N ALA A 208 12.12 11.12 2.27
CA ALA A 208 13.23 11.07 1.32
C ALA A 208 14.57 10.68 1.98
N ALA A 209 14.74 10.97 3.27
CA ALA A 209 15.94 10.60 4.03
C ALA A 209 16.16 9.08 4.13
N THR A 210 15.10 8.28 3.99
CA THR A 210 15.19 6.81 4.02
C THR A 210 15.64 6.21 2.68
N LEU A 211 15.74 7.02 1.64
CA LEU A 211 16.15 6.62 0.29
C LEU A 211 17.61 7.00 -0.03
N THR A 212 18.35 7.53 0.93
CA THR A 212 19.78 7.81 0.78
C THR A 212 20.59 6.58 1.11
N ASP A 213 21.65 6.34 0.30
CA ASP A 213 22.61 5.24 0.44
C ASP A 213 23.29 5.18 1.82
#